data_8270284ba592ee100902395f29c9b9c0
#
_entry.id   8270284ba592ee100902395f29c9b9c0
#
_cell.length_a   1.000
_cell.length_b   1.000
_cell.length_c   1.000
_cell.angle_alpha   90.00
_cell.angle_beta   90.00
_cell.angle_gamma   90.00
#
_symmetry.space_group_name_H-M   'P 1'
#
loop_
_entity.id
_entity.type
_entity.pdbx_description
1 polymer ?
#
loop_
_entity_poly.entity_id
_entity_poly.type
_entity_poly.pdbx_seq_one_letter_code
_entity_poly.pdbx_strand_id
1 'polypeptide(L)'
;MKKTLLLTTALLLAATSGAQAETVFRRSNDAEPASMDPQLAQGMPEMHILRDMFVGLVDEDAGAHLIPGVAERWDISDDGKTWTFHLRDNAWSDGTPVTAGDFVYAWRRAVDPAVGSKYSFFLYPVKNAKTIAEGNAAVDTLGVSAADDKTLVVELNEPTPYFPGLLINAVTYPVPQHIIEKQGKDWTRPENLIGNGAFKMREWKPQSRIVLEKSANYYGAQDVQLDKVIYYVSEDKNAELQRYRAGELDWTADVPNDQIKWLRENLGAELHIHNYLGTFYFGYNLTKPPFKDNPKLREALSLVIDRERIVKNITASGEQPAYGFVTPGISGYTPYQPEYASWDRQKRLEKAKALYAEAGYSKENPLRVELLYNTNDNNKKVAIAVAALWKDALGVETSLINKEWKAYLNDRREYNTQVFRGSWMGDYDDANTFLDLFVSGGGSNTIGLNDAAYDKLLSEAARETDGTKRAAILQQAEKRLIDHHDLVPVFFFVSKHLVKPYVKGYEENVMNHWPSKYIRIEKEQ
;
A
#
# COMPACT_ATOMS: atom_id res chain seq x y z
N MET A 1 -60.55 -23.82 67.62
CA MET A 1 -60.13 -24.28 66.29
C MET A 1 -59.44 -23.13 65.62
N LYS A 2 -58.04 -23.10 65.61
CA LYS A 2 -57.24 -22.09 64.99
C LYS A 2 -56.74 -22.65 63.64
N LYS A 3 -57.07 -22.02 62.53
CA LYS A 3 -56.61 -22.36 61.20
C LYS A 3 -55.31 -21.55 60.95
N THR A 4 -54.22 -22.25 60.81
CA THR A 4 -52.89 -21.68 60.42
C THR A 4 -52.84 -21.62 58.92
N LEU A 5 -52.65 -20.40 58.38
CA LEU A 5 -52.51 -20.13 56.96
C LEU A 5 -50.98 -20.12 56.65
N LEU A 6 -50.49 -21.10 55.90
CA LEU A 6 -49.12 -21.14 55.38
C LEU A 6 -49.09 -20.29 54.12
N LEU A 7 -48.33 -19.16 54.16
CA LEU A 7 -47.95 -18.39 52.98
C LEU A 7 -46.68 -18.99 52.38
N THR A 8 -46.79 -19.58 51.21
CA THR A 8 -45.63 -20.04 50.40
C THR A 8 -45.14 -18.89 49.53
N THR A 9 -44.04 -18.26 49.91
CA THR A 9 -43.39 -17.22 49.13
C THR A 9 -42.54 -17.89 48.02
N ALA A 10 -43.00 -17.86 46.77
CA ALA A 10 -42.22 -18.28 45.62
C ALA A 10 -41.20 -17.16 45.26
N LEU A 11 -39.90 -17.42 45.49
CA LEU A 11 -38.83 -16.57 44.99
C LEU A 11 -38.71 -16.79 43.47
N LEU A 12 -39.14 -15.83 42.65
CA LEU A 12 -38.76 -15.74 41.24
C LEU A 12 -37.30 -15.26 41.18
N LEU A 13 -36.35 -16.16 40.90
CA LEU A 13 -35.05 -15.77 40.39
C LEU A 13 -35.24 -15.25 38.96
N ALA A 14 -35.31 -13.94 38.79
CA ALA A 14 -35.14 -13.31 37.51
C ALA A 14 -33.66 -13.48 37.10
N ALA A 15 -33.39 -14.41 36.19
CA ALA A 15 -32.10 -14.47 35.49
C ALA A 15 -32.01 -13.20 34.63
N THR A 16 -31.36 -12.17 35.15
CA THR A 16 -30.91 -11.05 34.33
C THR A 16 -29.77 -11.59 33.45
N SER A 17 -30.12 -12.05 32.25
CA SER A 17 -29.14 -12.15 31.18
C SER A 17 -28.59 -10.73 30.97
N GLY A 18 -27.45 -10.44 31.57
CA GLY A 18 -26.75 -9.20 31.32
C GLY A 18 -26.50 -9.11 29.81
N ALA A 19 -27.19 -8.21 29.13
CA ALA A 19 -26.87 -7.89 27.76
C ALA A 19 -25.41 -7.38 27.78
N GLN A 20 -24.50 -8.20 27.31
CA GLN A 20 -23.10 -7.79 27.15
C GLN A 20 -23.10 -6.59 26.19
N ALA A 21 -22.52 -5.49 26.62
CA ALA A 21 -22.46 -4.29 25.79
C ALA A 21 -21.73 -4.62 24.48
N GLU A 22 -22.30 -4.19 23.35
CA GLU A 22 -21.69 -4.40 22.04
C GLU A 22 -20.25 -3.88 22.01
N THR A 23 -19.33 -4.69 21.51
CA THR A 23 -17.93 -4.32 21.31
C THR A 23 -17.78 -3.58 19.97
N VAL A 24 -17.64 -2.26 20.03
CA VAL A 24 -17.61 -1.39 18.86
C VAL A 24 -16.24 -0.76 18.69
N PHE A 25 -15.65 -0.92 17.51
CA PHE A 25 -14.44 -0.22 17.09
C PHE A 25 -14.79 0.96 16.20
N ARG A 26 -14.36 2.17 16.59
CA ARG A 26 -14.67 3.43 15.90
C ARG A 26 -13.39 3.98 15.29
N ARG A 27 -13.28 3.90 13.98
CA ARG A 27 -12.13 4.38 13.24
C ARG A 27 -12.52 5.43 12.20
N SER A 28 -11.56 6.28 11.89
CA SER A 28 -11.70 7.24 10.82
C SER A 28 -11.41 6.57 9.46
N ASN A 29 -11.95 7.17 8.41
CA ASN A 29 -11.67 6.87 7.02
C ASN A 29 -11.36 8.21 6.32
N ASP A 30 -10.24 8.30 5.61
CA ASP A 30 -9.71 9.56 5.06
C ASP A 30 -10.68 10.29 4.12
N ALA A 31 -11.55 9.54 3.43
CA ALA A 31 -12.51 10.09 2.50
C ALA A 31 -13.74 9.18 2.35
N GLU A 32 -14.75 9.70 1.70
CA GLU A 32 -15.91 8.91 1.23
C GLU A 32 -15.44 7.90 0.19
N PRO A 33 -15.73 6.59 0.35
CA PRO A 33 -15.44 5.59 -0.67
C PRO A 33 -16.18 5.89 -1.98
N ALA A 34 -15.46 5.85 -3.09
CA ALA A 34 -16.06 6.06 -4.40
C ALA A 34 -16.85 4.83 -4.90
N SER A 35 -16.46 3.63 -4.45
CA SER A 35 -17.09 2.36 -4.83
C SER A 35 -16.84 1.29 -3.79
N MET A 36 -17.84 0.45 -3.51
CA MET A 36 -17.69 -0.80 -2.75
C MET A 36 -17.59 -2.04 -3.66
N ASP A 37 -17.42 -1.85 -4.95
CA ASP A 37 -17.12 -2.91 -5.91
C ASP A 37 -15.60 -3.18 -5.90
N PRO A 38 -15.14 -4.38 -5.48
CA PRO A 38 -13.71 -4.70 -5.41
C PRO A 38 -12.96 -4.47 -6.72
N GLN A 39 -13.59 -4.73 -7.88
CA GLN A 39 -12.96 -4.52 -9.18
C GLN A 39 -12.91 -3.07 -9.64
N LEU A 40 -13.66 -2.16 -8.98
CA LEU A 40 -13.72 -0.73 -9.33
C LEU A 40 -13.09 0.18 -8.27
N ALA A 41 -12.78 -0.37 -7.09
CA ALA A 41 -12.15 0.36 -6.00
C ALA A 41 -10.72 0.79 -6.37
N GLN A 42 -10.33 2.03 -5.99
CA GLN A 42 -9.05 2.61 -6.37
C GLN A 42 -8.27 3.24 -5.21
N GLY A 43 -8.91 3.51 -4.08
CA GLY A 43 -8.33 4.28 -2.98
C GLY A 43 -8.21 3.49 -1.69
N MET A 44 -7.38 3.99 -0.77
CA MET A 44 -7.27 3.44 0.58
C MET A 44 -8.60 3.48 1.35
N PRO A 45 -9.47 4.52 1.18
CA PRO A 45 -10.77 4.55 1.83
C PRO A 45 -11.66 3.35 1.51
N GLU A 46 -11.63 2.87 0.27
CA GLU A 46 -12.32 1.65 -0.15
C GLU A 46 -11.63 0.40 0.40
N MET A 47 -10.29 0.34 0.27
CA MET A 47 -9.51 -0.84 0.62
C MET A 47 -9.62 -1.20 2.10
N HIS A 48 -9.69 -0.21 3.01
CA HIS A 48 -9.87 -0.46 4.44
C HIS A 48 -11.17 -1.21 4.72
N ILE A 49 -12.27 -0.81 4.06
CA ILE A 49 -13.59 -1.39 4.26
C ILE A 49 -13.70 -2.74 3.55
N LEU A 50 -13.17 -2.83 2.33
CA LEU A 50 -13.21 -4.06 1.53
C LEU A 50 -12.43 -5.20 2.19
N ARG A 51 -11.29 -4.94 2.86
CA ARG A 51 -10.55 -5.95 3.64
C ARG A 51 -11.33 -6.49 4.82
N ASP A 52 -12.24 -5.72 5.40
CA ASP A 52 -13.12 -6.20 6.47
C ASP A 52 -14.30 -7.02 5.91
N MET A 53 -14.75 -6.70 4.69
CA MET A 53 -15.94 -7.31 4.08
C MET A 53 -15.64 -8.51 3.18
N PHE A 54 -14.42 -8.62 2.65
CA PHE A 54 -14.03 -9.66 1.72
C PHE A 54 -12.72 -10.33 2.15
N VAL A 55 -12.52 -11.57 1.69
CA VAL A 55 -11.27 -12.31 1.80
C VAL A 55 -10.95 -12.90 0.44
N GLY A 56 -9.69 -12.70 -0.02
CA GLY A 56 -9.15 -13.26 -1.25
C GLY A 56 -8.68 -14.72 -1.10
N LEU A 57 -7.97 -15.21 -2.11
CA LEU A 57 -7.28 -16.51 -2.02
C LEU A 57 -6.24 -16.48 -0.90
N VAL A 58 -5.51 -15.38 -0.79
CA VAL A 58 -4.53 -15.07 0.24
C VAL A 58 -5.09 -13.97 1.13
N ASP A 59 -4.69 -13.94 2.38
CA ASP A 59 -5.07 -12.97 3.40
C ASP A 59 -3.82 -12.44 4.11
N GLU A 60 -3.98 -11.52 5.05
CA GLU A 60 -2.91 -10.94 5.85
C GLU A 60 -3.18 -11.18 7.35
N ASP A 61 -2.11 -11.44 8.11
CA ASP A 61 -2.16 -11.41 9.57
C ASP A 61 -2.15 -9.96 10.13
N ALA A 62 -2.09 -9.80 11.44
CA ALA A 62 -2.07 -8.48 12.09
C ALA A 62 -0.82 -7.65 11.73
N GLY A 63 0.28 -8.29 11.36
CA GLY A 63 1.53 -7.69 10.90
C GLY A 63 1.61 -7.50 9.39
N ALA A 64 0.50 -7.76 8.67
CA ALA A 64 0.42 -7.75 7.21
C ALA A 64 1.31 -8.80 6.50
N HIS A 65 1.67 -9.89 7.19
CA HIS A 65 2.32 -11.01 6.54
C HIS A 65 1.28 -11.88 5.82
N LEU A 66 1.67 -12.41 4.67
CA LEU A 66 0.80 -13.26 3.85
C LEU A 66 0.45 -14.57 4.57
N ILE A 67 -0.82 -14.86 4.66
CA ILE A 67 -1.37 -16.11 5.21
C ILE A 67 -2.42 -16.70 4.25
N PRO A 68 -2.74 -18.00 4.40
CA PRO A 68 -3.86 -18.60 3.68
C PRO A 68 -5.19 -17.88 3.96
N GLY A 69 -5.87 -17.45 2.89
CA GLY A 69 -7.19 -16.84 2.93
C GLY A 69 -8.30 -17.88 2.65
N VAL A 70 -9.10 -17.66 1.58
CA VAL A 70 -10.07 -18.67 1.12
C VAL A 70 -9.34 -19.92 0.59
N ALA A 71 -8.15 -19.76 -0.02
CA ALA A 71 -7.27 -20.89 -0.28
C ALA A 71 -6.57 -21.31 1.02
N GLU A 72 -6.76 -22.55 1.47
CA GLU A 72 -6.05 -23.10 2.65
C GLU A 72 -4.62 -23.49 2.31
N ARG A 73 -4.32 -23.81 1.04
CA ARG A 73 -3.02 -24.12 0.49
C ARG A 73 -3.01 -23.97 -1.03
N TRP A 74 -1.81 -23.98 -1.60
CA TRP A 74 -1.64 -24.00 -3.06
C TRP A 74 -0.40 -24.81 -3.45
N ASP A 75 -0.45 -25.35 -4.66
CA ASP A 75 0.64 -26.06 -5.30
C ASP A 75 1.14 -25.23 -6.49
N ILE A 76 2.45 -25.29 -6.76
CA ILE A 76 3.09 -24.57 -7.86
C ILE A 76 3.79 -25.60 -8.75
N SER A 77 3.60 -25.51 -10.06
CA SER A 77 4.30 -26.35 -11.02
C SER A 77 5.82 -26.10 -11.01
N ASP A 78 6.61 -27.09 -11.46
CA ASP A 78 8.08 -27.03 -11.49
C ASP A 78 8.60 -25.83 -12.30
N ASP A 79 7.87 -25.38 -13.32
CA ASP A 79 8.20 -24.21 -14.13
C ASP A 79 7.74 -22.88 -13.50
N GLY A 80 7.07 -22.92 -12.35
CA GLY A 80 6.59 -21.76 -11.60
C GLY A 80 5.40 -21.02 -12.24
N LYS A 81 4.79 -21.57 -13.30
CA LYS A 81 3.78 -20.88 -14.09
C LYS A 81 2.34 -21.32 -13.80
N THR A 82 2.13 -22.50 -13.24
CA THR A 82 0.78 -22.98 -12.89
C THR A 82 0.64 -23.03 -11.38
N TRP A 83 -0.37 -22.34 -10.87
CA TRP A 83 -0.74 -22.31 -9.46
C TRP A 83 -2.09 -22.99 -9.27
N THR A 84 -2.16 -23.97 -8.39
CA THR A 84 -3.40 -24.70 -8.06
C THR A 84 -3.78 -24.37 -6.62
N PHE A 85 -4.83 -23.58 -6.43
CA PHE A 85 -5.33 -23.18 -5.12
C PHE A 85 -6.44 -24.13 -4.66
N HIS A 86 -6.34 -24.62 -3.42
CA HIS A 86 -7.32 -25.49 -2.79
C HIS A 86 -8.12 -24.68 -1.77
N LEU A 87 -9.44 -24.56 -1.99
CA LEU A 87 -10.30 -23.68 -1.22
C LEU A 87 -10.90 -24.38 -0.01
N ARG A 88 -10.86 -23.72 1.15
CA ARG A 88 -11.59 -24.13 2.36
C ARG A 88 -13.09 -23.92 2.19
N ASP A 89 -13.86 -24.47 3.13
CA ASP A 89 -15.26 -24.07 3.29
C ASP A 89 -15.34 -22.59 3.70
N ASN A 90 -15.99 -21.80 2.91
CA ASN A 90 -16.30 -20.40 3.15
C ASN A 90 -17.66 -20.08 2.54
N ALA A 91 -18.38 -19.10 3.11
CA ALA A 91 -19.69 -18.72 2.62
C ALA A 91 -19.79 -17.18 2.52
N TRP A 92 -20.60 -16.75 1.58
CA TRP A 92 -21.09 -15.39 1.50
C TRP A 92 -21.93 -15.04 2.74
N SER A 93 -22.08 -13.77 3.04
CA SER A 93 -22.84 -13.32 4.22
C SER A 93 -24.35 -13.65 4.15
N ASP A 94 -24.86 -14.06 3.00
CA ASP A 94 -26.21 -14.62 2.82
C ASP A 94 -26.29 -16.14 3.04
N GLY A 95 -25.16 -16.81 3.28
CA GLY A 95 -25.04 -18.25 3.52
C GLY A 95 -24.76 -19.10 2.29
N THR A 96 -24.71 -18.53 1.09
CA THR A 96 -24.34 -19.29 -0.12
C THR A 96 -22.83 -19.63 -0.10
N PRO A 97 -22.41 -20.82 -0.58
CA PRO A 97 -21.00 -21.18 -0.63
C PRO A 97 -20.18 -20.26 -1.53
N VAL A 98 -18.95 -19.95 -1.13
CA VAL A 98 -17.93 -19.36 -2.00
C VAL A 98 -17.21 -20.48 -2.75
N THR A 99 -17.13 -20.36 -4.06
CA THR A 99 -16.58 -21.38 -4.97
C THR A 99 -15.42 -20.85 -5.81
N ALA A 100 -14.65 -21.74 -6.42
CA ALA A 100 -13.65 -21.37 -7.42
C ALA A 100 -14.27 -20.63 -8.62
N GLY A 101 -15.54 -20.90 -8.93
CA GLY A 101 -16.30 -20.19 -9.96
C GLY A 101 -16.44 -18.70 -9.68
N ASP A 102 -16.62 -18.28 -8.40
CA ASP A 102 -16.72 -16.87 -8.01
C ASP A 102 -15.41 -16.11 -8.27
N PHE A 103 -14.25 -16.76 -8.09
CA PHE A 103 -12.94 -16.19 -8.44
C PHE A 103 -12.77 -16.09 -9.96
N VAL A 104 -13.13 -17.13 -10.72
CA VAL A 104 -13.08 -17.07 -12.18
C VAL A 104 -13.94 -15.93 -12.72
N TYR A 105 -15.16 -15.79 -12.20
CA TYR A 105 -16.06 -14.70 -12.56
C TYR A 105 -15.47 -13.33 -12.20
N ALA A 106 -14.96 -13.17 -10.98
CA ALA A 106 -14.38 -11.92 -10.49
C ALA A 106 -13.17 -11.48 -11.32
N TRP A 107 -12.24 -12.40 -11.63
CA TRP A 107 -11.02 -12.06 -12.36
C TRP A 107 -11.29 -11.77 -13.84
N ARG A 108 -12.21 -12.51 -14.46
CA ARG A 108 -12.69 -12.19 -15.82
C ARG A 108 -13.32 -10.79 -15.85
N ARG A 109 -14.14 -10.48 -14.85
CA ARG A 109 -14.74 -9.15 -14.69
C ARG A 109 -13.70 -8.06 -14.48
N ALA A 110 -12.63 -8.32 -13.72
CA ALA A 110 -11.56 -7.36 -13.45
C ALA A 110 -10.75 -6.99 -14.71
N VAL A 111 -10.58 -7.92 -15.65
CA VAL A 111 -9.84 -7.66 -16.90
C VAL A 111 -10.75 -7.29 -18.08
N ASP A 112 -12.07 -7.36 -17.92
CA ASP A 112 -13.01 -6.99 -18.99
C ASP A 112 -12.99 -5.46 -19.20
N PRO A 113 -12.64 -4.97 -20.41
CA PRO A 113 -12.66 -3.53 -20.72
C PRO A 113 -14.03 -2.88 -20.50
N ALA A 114 -15.13 -3.65 -20.61
CA ALA A 114 -16.49 -3.13 -20.41
C ALA A 114 -16.77 -2.78 -18.93
N VAL A 115 -16.08 -3.40 -17.99
CA VAL A 115 -16.15 -3.08 -16.55
C VAL A 115 -15.31 -1.85 -16.22
N GLY A 116 -14.16 -1.67 -16.90
CA GLY A 116 -13.34 -0.47 -16.77
C GLY A 116 -12.51 -0.40 -15.50
N SER A 117 -12.12 -1.55 -14.93
CA SER A 117 -11.22 -1.62 -13.77
C SER A 117 -9.90 -0.89 -14.05
N LYS A 118 -9.49 -0.01 -13.11
CA LYS A 118 -8.21 0.69 -13.19
C LYS A 118 -7.06 -0.11 -12.57
N TYR A 119 -7.39 -1.16 -11.82
CA TYR A 119 -6.43 -2.02 -11.13
C TYR A 119 -6.30 -3.41 -11.78
N SER A 120 -6.84 -3.61 -13.00
CA SER A 120 -6.68 -4.85 -13.78
C SER A 120 -5.21 -5.28 -13.93
N PHE A 121 -4.26 -4.35 -13.85
CA PHE A 121 -2.83 -4.63 -13.97
C PHE A 121 -2.28 -5.56 -12.87
N PHE A 122 -2.93 -5.67 -11.71
CA PHE A 122 -2.57 -6.68 -10.71
C PHE A 122 -2.71 -8.12 -11.22
N LEU A 123 -3.58 -8.33 -12.20
CA LEU A 123 -3.78 -9.63 -12.86
C LEU A 123 -2.92 -9.82 -14.10
N TYR A 124 -2.12 -8.86 -14.54
CA TYR A 124 -1.32 -9.00 -15.78
C TYR A 124 -0.29 -10.12 -15.77
N PRO A 125 0.22 -10.62 -14.63
CA PRO A 125 0.97 -11.89 -14.62
C PRO A 125 0.17 -13.08 -15.11
N VAL A 126 -1.17 -13.09 -14.95
CA VAL A 126 -2.05 -14.16 -15.43
C VAL A 126 -2.10 -14.15 -16.96
N LYS A 127 -2.01 -15.32 -17.55
CA LYS A 127 -2.02 -15.54 -19.00
C LYS A 127 -3.20 -14.83 -19.66
N ASN A 128 -2.92 -14.08 -20.73
CA ASN A 128 -3.85 -13.27 -21.51
C ASN A 128 -4.46 -12.05 -20.79
N ALA A 129 -4.28 -11.85 -19.48
CA ALA A 129 -4.95 -10.78 -18.73
C ALA A 129 -4.73 -9.39 -19.34
N LYS A 130 -3.48 -9.03 -19.68
CA LYS A 130 -3.15 -7.75 -20.32
C LYS A 130 -3.80 -7.60 -21.68
N THR A 131 -3.70 -8.64 -22.53
CA THR A 131 -4.27 -8.65 -23.88
C THR A 131 -5.79 -8.46 -23.87
N ILE A 132 -6.46 -9.09 -22.89
CA ILE A 132 -7.91 -8.92 -22.65
C ILE A 132 -8.22 -7.49 -22.21
N ALA A 133 -7.50 -6.97 -21.22
CA ALA A 133 -7.71 -5.61 -20.69
C ALA A 133 -7.50 -4.52 -21.76
N GLU A 134 -6.66 -4.78 -22.77
CA GLU A 134 -6.44 -3.94 -23.95
C GLU A 134 -7.51 -4.13 -25.05
N GLY A 135 -8.47 -5.04 -24.85
CA GLY A 135 -9.53 -5.35 -25.82
C GLY A 135 -9.11 -6.22 -27.00
N ASN A 136 -7.95 -6.88 -26.91
CA ASN A 136 -7.35 -7.65 -28.02
C ASN A 136 -7.55 -9.17 -27.90
N ALA A 137 -8.23 -9.65 -26.84
CA ALA A 137 -8.59 -11.06 -26.65
C ALA A 137 -9.95 -11.18 -25.94
N ALA A 138 -10.60 -12.33 -26.11
CA ALA A 138 -11.86 -12.62 -25.43
C ALA A 138 -11.64 -12.93 -23.94
N VAL A 139 -12.57 -12.50 -23.10
CA VAL A 139 -12.48 -12.58 -21.62
C VAL A 139 -12.37 -14.03 -21.12
N ASP A 140 -12.99 -14.98 -21.81
CA ASP A 140 -12.95 -16.41 -21.48
C ASP A 140 -11.59 -17.07 -21.72
N THR A 141 -10.67 -16.38 -22.43
CA THR A 141 -9.29 -16.86 -22.67
C THR A 141 -8.33 -16.55 -21.52
N LEU A 142 -8.80 -15.88 -20.46
CA LEU A 142 -8.00 -15.62 -19.26
C LEU A 142 -7.50 -16.95 -18.66
N GLY A 143 -6.21 -16.99 -18.32
CA GLY A 143 -5.55 -18.16 -17.72
C GLY A 143 -6.03 -18.48 -16.30
N VAL A 144 -7.34 -18.55 -16.08
CA VAL A 144 -7.96 -18.93 -14.82
C VAL A 144 -9.14 -19.88 -15.07
N SER A 145 -9.22 -20.97 -14.32
CA SER A 145 -10.30 -21.95 -14.43
C SER A 145 -10.62 -22.61 -13.09
N ALA A 146 -11.87 -23.01 -12.91
CA ALA A 146 -12.31 -23.85 -11.80
C ALA A 146 -12.30 -25.30 -12.28
N ALA A 147 -11.46 -26.14 -11.69
CA ALA A 147 -11.46 -27.58 -11.97
C ALA A 147 -12.67 -28.27 -11.31
N ASP A 148 -13.07 -27.74 -10.14
CA ASP A 148 -14.27 -28.04 -9.39
C ASP A 148 -14.58 -26.84 -8.46
N ASP A 149 -15.60 -26.95 -7.59
CA ASP A 149 -16.02 -25.87 -6.70
C ASP A 149 -14.94 -25.44 -5.70
N LYS A 150 -13.93 -26.30 -5.42
CA LYS A 150 -12.89 -26.10 -4.42
C LYS A 150 -11.48 -26.00 -5.00
N THR A 151 -11.33 -26.09 -6.31
CA THR A 151 -10.01 -26.09 -6.96
C THR A 151 -9.96 -25.04 -8.06
N LEU A 152 -9.16 -23.98 -7.80
CA LEU A 152 -8.88 -22.93 -8.77
C LEU A 152 -7.49 -23.15 -9.38
N VAL A 153 -7.41 -23.16 -10.70
CA VAL A 153 -6.15 -23.27 -11.45
C VAL A 153 -5.86 -21.94 -12.15
N VAL A 154 -4.64 -21.43 -11.97
CA VAL A 154 -4.17 -20.18 -12.54
C VAL A 154 -2.90 -20.42 -13.35
N GLU A 155 -2.91 -20.02 -14.62
CA GLU A 155 -1.75 -20.04 -15.51
C GLU A 155 -1.14 -18.64 -15.60
N LEU A 156 0.17 -18.52 -15.31
CA LEU A 156 0.92 -17.28 -15.44
C LEU A 156 1.70 -17.22 -16.76
N ASN A 157 1.96 -16.02 -17.26
CA ASN A 157 2.81 -15.81 -18.44
C ASN A 157 4.25 -16.23 -18.14
N GLU A 158 4.78 -15.84 -16.97
CA GLU A 158 6.13 -16.12 -16.50
C GLU A 158 6.09 -16.48 -14.99
N PRO A 159 7.14 -17.16 -14.48
CA PRO A 159 7.26 -17.39 -13.04
C PRO A 159 7.17 -16.07 -12.27
N THR A 160 6.31 -16.00 -11.26
CA THR A 160 6.06 -14.79 -10.49
C THR A 160 6.03 -15.12 -9.00
N PRO A 161 7.19 -15.21 -8.31
CA PRO A 161 7.26 -15.60 -6.89
C PRO A 161 6.46 -14.69 -5.94
N TYR A 162 6.28 -13.42 -6.33
CA TYR A 162 5.49 -12.43 -5.58
C TYR A 162 3.99 -12.45 -5.92
N PHE A 163 3.53 -13.41 -6.74
CA PHE A 163 2.12 -13.52 -7.13
C PHE A 163 1.15 -13.55 -5.94
N PRO A 164 1.41 -14.27 -4.83
CA PRO A 164 0.55 -14.21 -3.64
C PRO A 164 0.40 -12.79 -3.06
N GLY A 165 1.45 -11.97 -3.11
CA GLY A 165 1.40 -10.57 -2.68
C GLY A 165 0.45 -9.71 -3.52
N LEU A 166 0.26 -10.02 -4.81
CA LEU A 166 -0.71 -9.33 -5.65
C LEU A 166 -2.15 -9.68 -5.28
N LEU A 167 -2.38 -10.87 -4.71
CA LEU A 167 -3.71 -11.40 -4.39
C LEU A 167 -4.33 -10.79 -3.12
N ILE A 168 -3.60 -9.97 -2.37
CA ILE A 168 -4.16 -9.19 -1.25
C ILE A 168 -4.92 -7.94 -1.71
N ASN A 169 -4.77 -7.54 -2.97
CA ASN A 169 -5.49 -6.40 -3.51
C ASN A 169 -6.95 -6.75 -3.78
N ALA A 170 -7.86 -5.86 -3.41
CA ALA A 170 -9.30 -6.10 -3.54
C ALA A 170 -9.76 -6.43 -4.96
N VAL A 171 -9.05 -5.96 -6.00
CA VAL A 171 -9.38 -6.29 -7.41
C VAL A 171 -9.37 -7.80 -7.68
N THR A 172 -8.62 -8.58 -6.89
CA THR A 172 -8.51 -10.04 -7.01
C THR A 172 -9.50 -10.80 -6.13
N TYR A 173 -10.27 -10.11 -5.27
CA TYR A 173 -11.23 -10.75 -4.39
C TYR A 173 -12.39 -11.37 -5.19
N PRO A 174 -12.98 -12.46 -4.68
CA PRO A 174 -14.17 -13.02 -5.30
C PRO A 174 -15.34 -12.05 -5.15
N VAL A 175 -16.30 -12.10 -6.06
CA VAL A 175 -17.55 -11.34 -5.94
C VAL A 175 -18.75 -12.27 -6.17
N PRO A 176 -19.89 -11.99 -5.52
CA PRO A 176 -21.06 -12.87 -5.55
C PRO A 176 -21.77 -12.78 -6.91
N GLN A 177 -21.41 -13.66 -7.84
CA GLN A 177 -21.98 -13.70 -9.19
C GLN A 177 -23.51 -13.69 -9.15
N HIS A 178 -24.13 -14.51 -8.29
CA HIS A 178 -25.59 -14.63 -8.16
C HIS A 178 -26.29 -13.33 -7.76
N ILE A 179 -25.63 -12.47 -7.00
CA ILE A 179 -26.15 -11.13 -6.64
C ILE A 179 -25.93 -10.16 -7.78
N ILE A 180 -24.73 -10.16 -8.40
CA ILE A 180 -24.39 -9.25 -9.50
C ILE A 180 -25.33 -9.48 -10.68
N GLU A 181 -25.60 -10.73 -11.04
CA GLU A 181 -26.54 -11.09 -12.12
C GLU A 181 -27.98 -10.65 -11.82
N LYS A 182 -28.39 -10.72 -10.55
CA LYS A 182 -29.74 -10.35 -10.11
C LYS A 182 -29.93 -8.85 -9.99
N GLN A 183 -28.94 -8.12 -9.47
CA GLN A 183 -29.05 -6.70 -9.09
C GLN A 183 -28.38 -5.76 -10.08
N GLY A 184 -27.56 -6.29 -11.00
CA GLY A 184 -26.75 -5.47 -11.92
C GLY A 184 -25.86 -4.49 -11.15
N LYS A 185 -25.80 -3.24 -11.60
CA LYS A 185 -24.97 -2.18 -10.98
C LYS A 185 -25.37 -1.82 -9.54
N ASP A 186 -26.59 -2.19 -9.10
CA ASP A 186 -27.10 -1.89 -7.76
C ASP A 186 -26.67 -2.93 -6.71
N TRP A 187 -25.83 -3.92 -7.09
CA TRP A 187 -25.34 -4.96 -6.18
C TRP A 187 -24.48 -4.41 -5.02
N THR A 188 -23.86 -3.24 -5.19
CA THR A 188 -23.04 -2.59 -4.15
C THR A 188 -23.83 -1.68 -3.21
N ARG A 189 -25.15 -1.55 -3.38
CA ARG A 189 -26.00 -0.85 -2.41
C ARG A 189 -26.02 -1.60 -1.08
N PRO A 190 -26.07 -0.90 0.08
CA PRO A 190 -25.99 -1.53 1.40
C PRO A 190 -26.94 -2.71 1.59
N GLU A 191 -28.14 -2.65 1.04
CA GLU A 191 -29.16 -3.70 1.13
C GLU A 191 -28.88 -4.94 0.27
N ASN A 192 -28.02 -4.81 -0.74
CA ASN A 192 -27.67 -5.89 -1.68
C ASN A 192 -26.24 -6.41 -1.49
N LEU A 193 -25.36 -5.57 -0.90
CA LEU A 193 -23.94 -5.85 -0.79
C LEU A 193 -23.68 -6.98 0.22
N ILE A 194 -23.22 -8.11 -0.29
CA ILE A 194 -22.75 -9.23 0.50
C ILE A 194 -21.23 -9.42 0.29
N GLY A 195 -20.56 -9.86 1.32
CA GLY A 195 -19.14 -10.20 1.31
C GLY A 195 -18.90 -11.58 1.91
N ASN A 196 -17.68 -12.06 1.84
CA ASN A 196 -17.24 -13.33 2.41
C ASN A 196 -16.22 -13.15 3.56
N GLY A 197 -16.04 -11.91 4.02
CA GLY A 197 -15.11 -11.53 5.08
C GLY A 197 -15.70 -11.54 6.49
N ALA A 198 -14.91 -11.02 7.44
CA ALA A 198 -15.23 -11.02 8.87
C ALA A 198 -16.43 -10.15 9.23
N PHE A 199 -16.71 -9.14 8.41
CA PHE A 199 -17.81 -8.21 8.61
C PHE A 199 -18.66 -8.08 7.35
N LYS A 200 -19.91 -7.63 7.53
CA LYS A 200 -20.86 -7.33 6.46
C LYS A 200 -21.43 -5.94 6.62
N MET A 201 -21.83 -5.31 5.52
CA MET A 201 -22.42 -3.97 5.51
C MET A 201 -23.76 -3.97 6.27
N ARG A 202 -23.90 -3.01 7.19
CA ARG A 202 -25.16 -2.74 7.90
C ARG A 202 -25.78 -1.40 7.51
N GLU A 203 -24.94 -0.38 7.37
CA GLU A 203 -25.35 0.98 7.04
C GLU A 203 -24.25 1.68 6.23
N TRP A 204 -24.65 2.42 5.23
CA TRP A 204 -23.80 3.41 4.57
C TRP A 204 -24.55 4.73 4.50
N LYS A 205 -24.17 5.67 5.34
CA LYS A 205 -24.69 7.04 5.34
C LYS A 205 -23.63 7.94 4.69
N PRO A 206 -23.83 8.35 3.43
CA PRO A 206 -22.83 9.15 2.69
C PRO A 206 -22.37 10.38 3.46
N GLN A 207 -21.10 10.72 3.34
CA GLN A 207 -20.41 11.85 4.00
C GLN A 207 -20.51 11.83 5.53
N SER A 208 -20.80 10.68 6.13
CA SER A 208 -20.97 10.56 7.58
C SER A 208 -20.26 9.30 8.11
N ARG A 209 -20.81 8.12 7.84
CA ARG A 209 -20.28 6.87 8.37
C ARG A 209 -20.71 5.65 7.57
N ILE A 210 -19.90 4.60 7.72
CA ILE A 210 -20.21 3.24 7.28
C ILE A 210 -20.16 2.36 8.51
N VAL A 211 -21.20 1.53 8.70
CA VAL A 211 -21.32 0.58 9.82
C VAL A 211 -21.24 -0.83 9.27
N LEU A 212 -20.28 -1.58 9.75
CA LEU A 212 -20.15 -3.00 9.51
C LEU A 212 -20.54 -3.77 10.79
N GLU A 213 -21.20 -4.91 10.65
CA GLU A 213 -21.46 -5.85 11.72
C GLU A 213 -20.77 -7.19 11.48
N LYS A 214 -20.42 -7.91 12.54
CA LYS A 214 -19.76 -9.21 12.47
C LYS A 214 -20.57 -10.18 11.59
N SER A 215 -19.87 -10.88 10.69
CA SER A 215 -20.45 -11.90 9.83
C SER A 215 -20.35 -13.27 10.50
N ALA A 216 -21.49 -13.90 10.79
CA ALA A 216 -21.50 -15.25 11.36
C ALA A 216 -21.08 -16.34 10.36
N ASN A 217 -21.10 -16.03 9.05
CA ASN A 217 -20.77 -16.96 7.97
C ASN A 217 -19.28 -16.93 7.59
N TYR A 218 -18.49 -16.00 8.17
CA TYR A 218 -17.05 -15.98 7.98
C TYR A 218 -16.39 -17.21 8.61
N TYR A 219 -15.47 -17.87 7.91
CA TYR A 219 -14.84 -19.11 8.39
C TYR A 219 -14.09 -18.96 9.72
N GLY A 220 -13.59 -17.75 10.04
CA GLY A 220 -12.90 -17.42 11.29
C GLY A 220 -13.78 -16.62 12.28
N ALA A 221 -15.12 -16.67 12.16
CA ALA A 221 -16.02 -15.84 12.96
C ALA A 221 -15.84 -16.01 14.48
N GLN A 222 -15.46 -17.22 14.96
CA GLN A 222 -15.25 -17.47 16.38
C GLN A 222 -14.09 -16.66 16.98
N ASP A 223 -13.13 -16.24 16.17
CA ASP A 223 -11.93 -15.52 16.59
C ASP A 223 -12.12 -13.99 16.57
N VAL A 224 -13.16 -13.51 15.88
CA VAL A 224 -13.49 -12.08 15.80
C VAL A 224 -14.13 -11.61 17.10
N GLN A 225 -13.51 -10.63 17.76
CA GLN A 225 -13.94 -10.11 19.07
C GLN A 225 -14.88 -8.90 18.97
N LEU A 226 -14.90 -8.22 17.84
CA LEU A 226 -15.74 -7.05 17.62
C LEU A 226 -17.14 -7.47 17.12
N ASP A 227 -18.19 -6.83 17.66
CA ASP A 227 -19.54 -6.92 17.14
C ASP A 227 -19.75 -5.97 15.95
N LYS A 228 -19.11 -4.78 16.02
CA LYS A 228 -19.26 -3.73 15.01
C LYS A 228 -17.95 -2.98 14.73
N VAL A 229 -17.81 -2.51 13.49
CA VAL A 229 -16.82 -1.53 13.08
C VAL A 229 -17.56 -0.33 12.49
N ILE A 230 -17.19 0.88 12.93
CA ILE A 230 -17.75 2.12 12.41
C ILE A 230 -16.64 2.92 11.77
N TYR A 231 -16.72 3.13 10.47
CA TYR A 231 -15.85 4.01 9.71
C TYR A 231 -16.50 5.39 9.62
N TYR A 232 -15.84 6.40 10.16
CA TYR A 232 -16.27 7.80 10.06
C TYR A 232 -15.51 8.50 8.94
N VAL A 233 -16.25 9.08 8.01
CA VAL A 233 -15.66 9.86 6.91
C VAL A 233 -15.11 11.18 7.47
N SER A 234 -13.83 11.48 7.23
CA SER A 234 -13.16 12.69 7.70
C SER A 234 -12.00 13.06 6.79
N GLU A 235 -12.17 14.10 5.96
CA GLU A 235 -11.12 14.61 5.08
C GLU A 235 -10.21 15.64 5.78
N ASP A 236 -10.71 16.27 6.85
CA ASP A 236 -9.98 17.25 7.66
C ASP A 236 -9.31 16.59 8.87
N LYS A 237 -7.99 16.46 8.82
CA LYS A 237 -7.18 15.84 9.87
C LYS A 237 -7.23 16.60 11.22
N ASN A 238 -7.47 17.89 11.21
CA ASN A 238 -7.63 18.65 12.46
C ASN A 238 -8.99 18.35 13.10
N ALA A 239 -10.06 18.27 12.31
CA ALA A 239 -11.38 17.84 12.79
C ALA A 239 -11.33 16.40 13.32
N GLU A 240 -10.64 15.51 12.61
CA GLU A 240 -10.40 14.13 13.05
C GLU A 240 -9.68 14.06 14.39
N LEU A 241 -8.60 14.84 14.58
CA LEU A 241 -7.87 14.94 15.85
C LEU A 241 -8.79 15.42 16.99
N GLN A 242 -9.66 16.41 16.76
CA GLN A 242 -10.60 16.87 17.78
C GLN A 242 -11.60 15.77 18.17
N ARG A 243 -12.14 15.03 17.21
CA ARG A 243 -13.04 13.90 17.48
C ARG A 243 -12.35 12.78 18.27
N TYR A 244 -11.09 12.48 17.93
CA TYR A 244 -10.28 11.52 18.70
C TYR A 244 -10.08 11.98 20.15
N ARG A 245 -9.75 13.25 20.37
CA ARG A 245 -9.59 13.83 21.72
C ARG A 245 -10.91 13.85 22.50
N ALA A 246 -12.02 14.04 21.82
CA ALA A 246 -13.37 13.96 22.42
C ALA A 246 -13.80 12.52 22.76
N GLY A 247 -13.02 11.49 22.37
CA GLY A 247 -13.37 10.07 22.59
C GLY A 247 -14.42 9.53 21.63
N GLU A 248 -14.65 10.22 20.51
CA GLU A 248 -15.56 9.76 19.45
C GLU A 248 -14.91 8.74 18.51
N LEU A 249 -13.58 8.74 18.44
CA LEU A 249 -12.76 7.82 17.66
C LEU A 249 -11.83 7.02 18.58
N ASP A 250 -11.62 5.75 18.24
CA ASP A 250 -10.65 4.86 18.87
C ASP A 250 -9.33 4.83 18.07
N TRP A 251 -9.39 5.19 16.78
CA TRP A 251 -8.29 5.17 15.82
C TRP A 251 -8.43 6.30 14.78
N THR A 252 -7.33 7.01 14.48
CA THR A 252 -7.29 7.99 13.38
C THR A 252 -6.67 7.40 12.11
N ALA A 253 -7.13 7.81 10.94
CA ALA A 253 -6.55 7.40 9.66
C ALA A 253 -5.16 8.03 9.43
N ASP A 254 -4.98 9.29 9.84
CA ASP A 254 -3.69 10.01 9.82
C ASP A 254 -3.73 11.10 10.92
N VAL A 255 -2.68 11.90 11.02
CA VAL A 255 -2.60 13.03 11.95
C VAL A 255 -2.07 14.28 11.23
N PRO A 256 -2.44 15.52 11.69
CA PRO A 256 -1.91 16.75 11.12
C PRO A 256 -0.40 16.86 11.31
N ASN A 257 0.36 17.09 10.24
CA ASN A 257 1.82 17.16 10.28
C ASN A 257 2.34 18.31 11.16
N ASP A 258 1.66 19.42 11.18
CA ASP A 258 2.00 20.60 12.01
C ASP A 258 1.75 20.38 13.50
N GLN A 259 0.98 19.36 13.87
CA GLN A 259 0.67 18.98 15.26
C GLN A 259 1.60 17.88 15.81
N ILE A 260 2.50 17.29 15.02
CA ILE A 260 3.33 16.14 15.44
C ILE A 260 4.12 16.43 16.71
N LYS A 261 4.69 17.63 16.85
CA LYS A 261 5.42 18.01 18.05
C LYS A 261 4.51 18.01 19.28
N TRP A 262 3.35 18.64 19.17
CA TRP A 262 2.36 18.68 20.25
C TRP A 262 1.84 17.28 20.61
N LEU A 263 1.59 16.44 19.60
CA LEU A 263 1.13 15.07 19.79
C LEU A 263 2.16 14.23 20.56
N ARG A 264 3.45 14.35 20.23
CA ARG A 264 4.52 13.66 20.98
C ARG A 264 4.58 14.07 22.44
N GLU A 265 4.37 15.36 22.74
CA GLU A 265 4.42 15.91 24.09
C GLU A 265 3.18 15.55 24.92
N ASN A 266 1.99 15.43 24.31
CA ASN A 266 0.72 15.32 25.01
C ASN A 266 0.02 13.98 24.84
N LEU A 267 0.24 13.26 23.75
CA LEU A 267 -0.38 11.97 23.40
C LEU A 267 0.67 10.96 22.93
N GLY A 268 1.92 11.06 23.41
CA GLY A 268 3.03 10.25 22.92
C GLY A 268 2.82 8.73 23.04
N ALA A 269 2.08 8.28 24.07
CA ALA A 269 1.73 6.87 24.25
C ALA A 269 0.62 6.38 23.31
N GLU A 270 -0.12 7.30 22.67
CA GLU A 270 -1.20 7.01 21.73
C GLU A 270 -0.75 7.29 20.29
N LEU A 271 0.39 7.98 20.08
CA LEU A 271 0.91 8.33 18.76
C LEU A 271 1.84 7.24 18.23
N HIS A 272 1.45 6.60 17.15
CA HIS A 272 2.22 5.59 16.43
C HIS A 272 2.76 6.17 15.13
N ILE A 273 4.07 6.10 14.95
CA ILE A 273 4.78 6.52 13.72
C ILE A 273 5.70 5.38 13.32
N HIS A 274 5.44 4.75 12.19
CA HIS A 274 6.18 3.59 11.71
C HIS A 274 6.44 3.68 10.20
N ASN A 275 7.34 2.82 9.70
CA ASN A 275 7.65 2.79 8.28
C ASN A 275 6.39 2.52 7.45
N TYR A 276 6.31 3.23 6.32
CA TYR A 276 5.31 2.99 5.29
C TYR A 276 6.01 2.59 3.99
N LEU A 277 5.42 1.70 3.24
CA LEU A 277 6.00 1.13 2.02
C LEU A 277 6.13 2.19 0.93
N GLY A 278 7.02 3.17 1.13
CA GLY A 278 7.13 4.29 0.19
C GLY A 278 8.42 5.10 0.30
N THR A 279 8.89 5.55 -0.87
CA THR A 279 10.12 6.32 -1.01
C THR A 279 9.90 7.60 -1.82
N PHE A 280 10.35 8.72 -1.28
CA PHE A 280 10.45 9.98 -1.98
C PHE A 280 11.85 10.10 -2.60
N TYR A 281 11.93 10.44 -3.88
CA TYR A 281 13.20 10.56 -4.61
C TYR A 281 13.17 11.68 -5.64
N PHE A 282 14.36 12.04 -6.16
CA PHE A 282 14.50 12.78 -7.40
C PHE A 282 15.04 11.84 -8.48
N GLY A 283 14.37 11.82 -9.64
CA GLY A 283 14.82 11.10 -10.84
C GLY A 283 15.57 12.02 -11.79
N TYR A 284 16.62 11.51 -12.38
CA TYR A 284 17.32 12.17 -13.49
C TYR A 284 16.81 11.63 -14.82
N ASN A 285 16.74 12.49 -15.83
CA ASN A 285 16.49 12.05 -17.19
C ASN A 285 17.78 11.48 -17.79
N LEU A 286 17.89 10.16 -17.85
CA LEU A 286 19.07 9.45 -18.35
C LEU A 286 19.12 9.35 -19.88
N THR A 287 18.09 9.84 -20.58
CA THR A 287 18.03 9.78 -22.05
C THR A 287 18.74 10.94 -22.73
N LYS A 288 19.01 12.04 -22.00
CA LYS A 288 19.52 13.31 -22.54
C LYS A 288 20.62 13.91 -21.65
N PRO A 289 21.53 14.74 -22.21
CA PRO A 289 22.39 15.60 -21.39
C PRO A 289 21.57 16.51 -20.47
N PRO A 290 22.12 16.91 -19.31
CA PRO A 290 23.48 16.68 -18.84
C PRO A 290 23.69 15.34 -18.11
N PHE A 291 22.65 14.56 -17.86
CA PHE A 291 22.69 13.39 -16.98
C PHE A 291 23.01 12.07 -17.71
N LYS A 292 22.66 12.00 -19.02
CA LYS A 292 23.03 10.84 -19.83
C LYS A 292 24.56 10.68 -19.83
N ASP A 293 25.02 9.46 -19.61
CA ASP A 293 26.47 9.09 -19.64
C ASP A 293 27.35 9.90 -18.67
N ASN A 294 26.77 10.56 -17.66
CA ASN A 294 27.51 11.39 -16.71
C ASN A 294 27.21 11.00 -15.23
N PRO A 295 27.64 9.81 -14.79
CA PRO A 295 27.42 9.36 -13.42
C PRO A 295 28.10 10.25 -12.38
N LYS A 296 29.25 10.87 -12.69
CA LYS A 296 29.95 11.79 -11.78
C LYS A 296 29.10 13.01 -11.41
N LEU A 297 28.39 13.57 -12.39
CA LEU A 297 27.47 14.67 -12.12
C LEU A 297 26.32 14.24 -11.22
N ARG A 298 25.71 13.08 -11.49
CA ARG A 298 24.61 12.54 -10.70
C ARG A 298 25.04 12.25 -9.26
N GLU A 299 26.22 11.65 -9.07
CA GLU A 299 26.82 11.41 -7.76
C GLU A 299 27.09 12.73 -7.02
N ALA A 300 27.69 13.72 -7.68
CA ALA A 300 27.95 15.02 -7.08
C ALA A 300 26.69 15.67 -6.52
N LEU A 301 25.61 15.69 -7.30
CA LEU A 301 24.32 16.26 -6.87
C LEU A 301 23.67 15.46 -5.74
N SER A 302 23.76 14.13 -5.75
CA SER A 302 23.24 13.25 -4.71
C SER A 302 23.93 13.46 -3.36
N LEU A 303 25.27 13.56 -3.35
CA LEU A 303 26.09 13.72 -2.13
C LEU A 303 25.85 15.05 -1.41
N VAL A 304 25.43 16.09 -2.12
CA VAL A 304 25.14 17.42 -1.54
C VAL A 304 23.85 17.42 -0.74
N ILE A 305 22.89 16.53 -1.05
CA ILE A 305 21.58 16.53 -0.39
C ILE A 305 21.72 16.07 1.07
N ASP A 306 21.37 16.98 1.97
CA ASP A 306 21.35 16.76 3.42
C ASP A 306 19.99 16.18 3.83
N ARG A 307 19.90 14.85 3.74
CA ARG A 307 18.67 14.09 3.98
C ARG A 307 18.17 14.25 5.40
N GLU A 308 19.08 14.22 6.37
CA GLU A 308 18.81 14.38 7.79
C GLU A 308 18.19 15.76 8.08
N ARG A 309 18.74 16.81 7.46
CA ARG A 309 18.21 18.17 7.60
C ARG A 309 16.83 18.31 6.95
N ILE A 310 16.61 17.65 5.81
CA ILE A 310 15.31 17.66 5.12
C ILE A 310 14.24 17.02 6.02
N VAL A 311 14.47 15.81 6.53
CA VAL A 311 13.48 15.12 7.36
C VAL A 311 13.26 15.79 8.71
N LYS A 312 14.31 16.40 9.29
CA LYS A 312 14.22 17.07 10.60
C LYS A 312 13.54 18.43 10.52
N ASN A 313 13.83 19.23 9.48
CA ASN A 313 13.49 20.66 9.45
C ASN A 313 12.49 21.06 8.36
N ILE A 314 12.32 20.23 7.31
CA ILE A 314 11.45 20.55 6.17
C ILE A 314 10.15 19.74 6.23
N THR A 315 10.24 18.41 6.29
CA THR A 315 9.06 17.55 6.43
C THR A 315 8.61 17.47 7.88
N ALA A 316 9.53 17.25 8.81
CA ALA A 316 9.37 17.27 10.27
C ALA A 316 8.24 16.39 10.83
N SER A 317 7.77 15.40 10.07
CA SER A 317 6.62 14.58 10.43
C SER A 317 6.95 13.11 10.71
N GLY A 318 8.25 12.78 10.85
CA GLY A 318 8.69 11.45 11.26
C GLY A 318 9.37 10.64 10.16
N GLU A 319 9.42 11.16 8.93
CA GLU A 319 10.09 10.53 7.80
C GLU A 319 11.55 10.21 8.14
N GLN A 320 12.07 9.14 7.52
CA GLN A 320 13.44 8.68 7.73
C GLN A 320 14.32 9.02 6.53
N PRO A 321 15.61 9.44 6.73
CA PRO A 321 16.53 9.68 5.62
C PRO A 321 16.69 8.42 4.76
N ALA A 322 16.56 8.55 3.42
CA ALA A 322 16.70 7.44 2.50
C ALA A 322 18.01 7.54 1.72
N TYR A 323 18.85 6.52 1.83
CA TYR A 323 20.07 6.33 1.06
C TYR A 323 19.95 5.19 0.05
N GLY A 324 19.13 4.17 0.35
CA GLY A 324 18.62 3.15 -0.57
C GLY A 324 17.28 3.56 -1.17
N PHE A 325 16.81 2.79 -2.15
CA PHE A 325 15.52 3.05 -2.81
C PHE A 325 14.38 2.21 -2.23
N VAL A 326 14.67 0.96 -1.86
CA VAL A 326 13.70 0.05 -1.26
C VAL A 326 13.49 0.42 0.21
N THR A 327 12.23 0.53 0.64
CA THR A 327 11.86 0.94 2.01
C THR A 327 12.27 -0.14 3.03
N PRO A 328 12.80 0.24 4.21
CA PRO A 328 13.03 -0.71 5.30
C PRO A 328 11.74 -1.31 5.85
N GLY A 329 11.80 -2.58 6.26
CA GLY A 329 10.69 -3.30 6.88
C GLY A 329 9.96 -4.27 5.95
N ILE A 330 10.38 -4.36 4.67
CA ILE A 330 9.89 -5.39 3.75
C ILE A 330 10.32 -6.77 4.26
N SER A 331 9.37 -7.71 4.26
CA SER A 331 9.57 -9.08 4.73
C SER A 331 10.71 -9.78 3.98
N GLY A 332 11.68 -10.32 4.75
CA GLY A 332 12.81 -11.06 4.19
C GLY A 332 13.82 -10.24 3.37
N TYR A 333 13.73 -8.91 3.36
CA TYR A 333 14.60 -8.04 2.58
C TYR A 333 15.34 -7.02 3.46
N THR A 334 16.64 -6.88 3.21
CA THR A 334 17.46 -5.81 3.81
C THR A 334 17.84 -4.81 2.72
N PRO A 335 17.41 -3.54 2.81
CA PRO A 335 17.75 -2.51 1.82
C PRO A 335 19.25 -2.30 1.70
N TYR A 336 19.70 -2.03 0.49
CA TYR A 336 21.10 -1.67 0.24
C TYR A 336 21.44 -0.32 0.88
N GLN A 337 22.59 -0.27 1.57
CA GLN A 337 23.14 0.96 2.15
C GLN A 337 24.46 1.28 1.46
N PRO A 338 24.54 2.38 0.66
CA PRO A 338 25.78 2.79 0.02
C PRO A 338 26.78 3.31 1.06
N GLU A 339 28.07 3.20 0.74
CA GLU A 339 29.15 3.63 1.65
C GLU A 339 29.03 5.08 2.12
N TYR A 340 28.59 5.98 1.22
CA TYR A 340 28.45 7.41 1.54
C TYR A 340 27.35 7.72 2.57
N ALA A 341 26.47 6.78 2.87
CA ALA A 341 25.48 6.93 3.94
C ALA A 341 26.16 7.09 5.32
N SER A 342 27.32 6.43 5.51
CA SER A 342 28.10 6.50 6.74
C SER A 342 29.07 7.70 6.81
N TRP A 343 29.26 8.43 5.70
CA TRP A 343 30.17 9.57 5.68
C TRP A 343 29.58 10.78 6.38
N ASP A 344 30.43 11.54 7.08
CA ASP A 344 30.04 12.84 7.57
C ASP A 344 29.75 13.82 6.41
N ARG A 345 29.07 14.92 6.74
CA ARG A 345 28.68 15.93 5.75
C ARG A 345 29.89 16.56 5.04
N GLN A 346 31.00 16.78 5.75
CA GLN A 346 32.18 17.40 5.17
C GLN A 346 32.80 16.50 4.08
N LYS A 347 32.98 15.22 4.37
CA LYS A 347 33.49 14.23 3.41
C LYS A 347 32.58 14.14 2.18
N ARG A 348 31.25 14.10 2.37
CA ARG A 348 30.29 14.11 1.25
C ARG A 348 30.45 15.36 0.37
N LEU A 349 30.57 16.55 0.97
CA LEU A 349 30.71 17.81 0.22
C LEU A 349 32.06 17.94 -0.51
N GLU A 350 33.14 17.49 0.09
CA GLU A 350 34.48 17.48 -0.55
C GLU A 350 34.46 16.55 -1.78
N LYS A 351 33.92 15.35 -1.65
CA LYS A 351 33.78 14.41 -2.76
C LYS A 351 32.87 14.98 -3.86
N ALA A 352 31.74 15.58 -3.48
CA ALA A 352 30.80 16.19 -4.43
C ALA A 352 31.44 17.30 -5.26
N LYS A 353 32.22 18.18 -4.64
CA LYS A 353 32.94 19.26 -5.34
C LYS A 353 33.97 18.71 -6.33
N ALA A 354 34.72 17.68 -5.95
CA ALA A 354 35.69 17.02 -6.85
C ALA A 354 34.98 16.42 -8.06
N LEU A 355 33.90 15.65 -7.85
CA LEU A 355 33.15 15.02 -8.93
C LEU A 355 32.45 16.04 -9.85
N TYR A 356 31.95 17.15 -9.29
CA TYR A 356 31.36 18.24 -10.06
C TYR A 356 32.35 18.90 -11.02
N ALA A 357 33.57 19.12 -10.54
CA ALA A 357 34.67 19.62 -11.39
C ALA A 357 35.09 18.59 -12.48
N GLU A 358 35.18 17.30 -12.11
CA GLU A 358 35.46 16.23 -13.06
C GLU A 358 34.36 16.06 -14.11
N ALA A 359 33.11 16.41 -13.78
CA ALA A 359 31.98 16.43 -14.70
C ALA A 359 31.95 17.63 -15.63
N GLY A 360 32.94 18.57 -15.52
CA GLY A 360 33.12 19.73 -16.40
C GLY A 360 32.41 21.00 -15.92
N TYR A 361 31.98 21.08 -14.66
CA TYR A 361 31.30 22.23 -14.10
C TYR A 361 32.11 22.93 -13.01
N SER A 362 31.90 24.25 -12.88
CA SER A 362 32.53 25.08 -11.85
C SER A 362 31.64 26.27 -11.49
N LYS A 363 32.11 27.18 -10.64
CA LYS A 363 31.41 28.43 -10.36
C LYS A 363 31.36 29.36 -11.59
N GLU A 364 32.36 29.31 -12.45
CA GLU A 364 32.47 30.10 -13.68
C GLU A 364 31.68 29.46 -14.84
N ASN A 365 31.47 28.15 -14.75
CA ASN A 365 30.63 27.38 -15.68
C ASN A 365 29.63 26.53 -14.91
N PRO A 366 28.61 27.14 -14.27
CA PRO A 366 27.68 26.41 -13.44
C PRO A 366 26.71 25.53 -14.24
N LEU A 367 26.33 24.39 -13.67
CA LEU A 367 25.21 23.61 -14.17
C LEU A 367 23.94 24.45 -14.09
N ARG A 368 23.19 24.50 -15.19
CA ARG A 368 21.82 25.01 -15.25
C ARG A 368 20.87 23.86 -15.42
N VAL A 369 19.92 23.71 -14.49
CA VAL A 369 19.01 22.56 -14.46
C VAL A 369 17.60 22.96 -14.09
N GLU A 370 16.62 22.33 -14.75
CA GLU A 370 15.20 22.41 -14.39
C GLU A 370 14.85 21.25 -13.44
N LEU A 371 14.21 21.59 -12.32
CA LEU A 371 13.67 20.62 -11.37
C LEU A 371 12.14 20.72 -11.37
N LEU A 372 11.51 19.69 -11.93
CA LEU A 372 10.07 19.56 -12.06
C LEU A 372 9.45 18.93 -10.78
N TYR A 373 8.38 19.52 -10.26
CA TYR A 373 7.56 18.94 -9.20
C TYR A 373 6.07 19.20 -9.43
N ASN A 374 5.21 18.30 -8.95
CA ASN A 374 3.76 18.50 -8.98
C ASN A 374 3.31 19.42 -7.83
N THR A 375 2.22 20.15 -8.05
CA THR A 375 1.64 21.09 -7.08
C THR A 375 1.32 20.38 -5.77
N ASN A 376 2.09 20.70 -4.74
CA ASN A 376 1.95 20.25 -3.37
C ASN A 376 2.94 21.04 -2.51
N ASP A 377 2.53 21.53 -1.34
CA ASP A 377 3.36 22.39 -0.49
C ASP A 377 4.61 21.69 0.04
N ASN A 378 4.52 20.43 0.43
CA ASN A 378 5.69 19.68 0.90
C ASN A 378 6.69 19.45 -0.25
N ASN A 379 6.21 19.07 -1.45
CA ASN A 379 7.06 18.90 -2.62
C ASN A 379 7.80 20.21 -2.96
N LYS A 380 7.10 21.35 -2.90
CA LYS A 380 7.67 22.68 -3.11
C LYS A 380 8.77 22.98 -2.09
N LYS A 381 8.51 22.76 -0.79
CA LYS A 381 9.48 22.99 0.27
C LYS A 381 10.74 22.14 0.09
N VAL A 382 10.59 20.86 -0.23
CA VAL A 382 11.72 19.95 -0.48
C VAL A 382 12.50 20.36 -1.72
N ALA A 383 11.83 20.72 -2.83
CA ALA A 383 12.48 21.19 -4.05
C ALA A 383 13.30 22.48 -3.83
N ILE A 384 12.74 23.44 -3.08
CA ILE A 384 13.45 24.69 -2.69
C ILE A 384 14.68 24.35 -1.84
N ALA A 385 14.55 23.46 -0.85
CA ALA A 385 15.68 23.07 0.01
C ALA A 385 16.80 22.42 -0.78
N VAL A 386 16.48 21.49 -1.71
CA VAL A 386 17.46 20.82 -2.56
C VAL A 386 18.14 21.80 -3.50
N ALA A 387 17.40 22.70 -4.17
CA ALA A 387 17.96 23.74 -5.02
C ALA A 387 18.92 24.66 -4.26
N ALA A 388 18.57 25.04 -3.03
CA ALA A 388 19.45 25.83 -2.15
C ALA A 388 20.75 25.06 -1.80
N LEU A 389 20.65 23.79 -1.43
CA LEU A 389 21.82 22.95 -1.12
C LEU A 389 22.77 22.82 -2.32
N TRP A 390 22.25 22.61 -3.52
CA TRP A 390 23.02 22.54 -4.75
C TRP A 390 23.70 23.87 -5.09
N LYS A 391 22.98 24.99 -4.93
CA LYS A 391 23.52 26.33 -5.14
C LYS A 391 24.66 26.65 -4.17
N ASP A 392 24.44 26.41 -2.89
CA ASP A 392 25.40 26.74 -1.84
C ASP A 392 26.70 25.93 -1.94
N ALA A 393 26.58 24.63 -2.24
CA ALA A 393 27.74 23.72 -2.31
C ALA A 393 28.49 23.75 -3.63
N LEU A 394 27.79 23.82 -4.76
CA LEU A 394 28.33 23.61 -6.12
C LEU A 394 28.11 24.80 -7.06
N GLY A 395 27.29 25.78 -6.69
CA GLY A 395 26.94 26.91 -7.56
C GLY A 395 25.90 26.58 -8.63
N VAL A 396 25.16 25.47 -8.52
CA VAL A 396 24.13 25.07 -9.48
C VAL A 396 23.03 26.12 -9.57
N GLU A 397 22.63 26.48 -10.78
CA GLU A 397 21.49 27.34 -11.08
C GLU A 397 20.25 26.48 -11.36
N THR A 398 19.31 26.40 -10.41
CA THR A 398 18.13 25.54 -10.51
C THR A 398 16.88 26.35 -10.80
N SER A 399 16.19 26.05 -11.90
CA SER A 399 14.85 26.55 -12.21
C SER A 399 13.80 25.58 -11.68
N LEU A 400 12.96 26.04 -10.75
CA LEU A 400 11.90 25.22 -10.17
C LEU A 400 10.64 25.30 -11.05
N ILE A 401 10.19 24.16 -11.60
CA ILE A 401 9.03 24.05 -12.48
C ILE A 401 7.89 23.36 -11.74
N ASN A 402 6.82 24.10 -11.47
CA ASN A 402 5.60 23.57 -10.87
C ASN A 402 4.58 23.24 -11.95
N LYS A 403 4.00 22.04 -11.91
CA LYS A 403 2.90 21.63 -12.80
C LYS A 403 1.79 20.93 -12.04
N GLU A 404 0.58 21.04 -12.57
CA GLU A 404 -0.56 20.24 -12.17
C GLU A 404 -0.26 18.74 -12.41
N TRP A 405 -0.90 17.84 -11.66
CA TRP A 405 -0.58 16.42 -11.60
C TRP A 405 -0.54 15.73 -12.97
N LYS A 406 -1.57 15.93 -13.79
CA LYS A 406 -1.65 15.26 -15.10
C LYS A 406 -0.56 15.74 -16.06
N ALA A 407 -0.30 17.04 -16.10
CA ALA A 407 0.76 17.63 -16.93
C ALA A 407 2.16 17.18 -16.44
N TYR A 408 2.36 17.13 -15.12
CA TYR A 408 3.57 16.63 -14.51
C TYR A 408 3.83 15.15 -14.87
N LEU A 409 2.82 14.27 -14.80
CA LEU A 409 2.96 12.87 -15.19
C LEU A 409 3.29 12.70 -16.66
N ASN A 410 2.69 13.55 -17.52
CA ASN A 410 2.96 13.53 -18.97
C ASN A 410 4.41 13.89 -19.25
N ASP A 411 4.94 14.98 -18.65
CA ASP A 411 6.33 15.40 -18.87
C ASP A 411 7.32 14.32 -18.43
N ARG A 412 7.05 13.60 -17.36
CA ARG A 412 7.89 12.48 -16.91
C ARG A 412 7.89 11.34 -17.94
N ARG A 413 6.72 10.95 -18.44
CA ARG A 413 6.58 9.84 -19.41
C ARG A 413 7.24 10.15 -20.75
N GLU A 414 7.12 11.41 -21.18
CA GLU A 414 7.68 11.89 -22.45
C GLU A 414 9.15 12.35 -22.32
N TYR A 415 9.77 12.18 -21.14
CA TYR A 415 11.13 12.65 -20.86
C TYR A 415 11.35 14.14 -21.15
N ASN A 416 10.31 14.98 -20.93
CA ASN A 416 10.33 16.44 -21.12
C ASN A 416 10.79 17.18 -19.85
N THR A 417 11.68 16.59 -19.08
CA THR A 417 12.23 17.14 -17.84
C THR A 417 13.69 16.72 -17.70
N GLN A 418 14.48 17.49 -16.94
CA GLN A 418 15.87 17.15 -16.62
C GLN A 418 15.98 16.43 -15.28
N VAL A 419 15.43 17.05 -14.23
CA VAL A 419 15.27 16.44 -12.90
C VAL A 419 13.80 16.55 -12.50
N PHE A 420 13.28 15.53 -11.88
CA PHE A 420 11.90 15.56 -11.39
C PHE A 420 11.79 14.96 -9.99
N ARG A 421 10.84 15.47 -9.24
CA ARG A 421 10.40 14.84 -7.99
C ARG A 421 9.71 13.52 -8.32
N GLY A 422 10.06 12.45 -7.64
CA GLY A 422 9.37 11.16 -7.71
C GLY A 422 8.91 10.68 -6.34
N SER A 423 7.95 9.80 -6.31
CA SER A 423 7.66 8.93 -5.17
C SER A 423 7.07 7.64 -5.67
N TRP A 424 7.28 6.60 -4.91
CA TRP A 424 6.62 5.33 -5.10
C TRP A 424 6.06 4.83 -3.78
N MET A 425 4.83 4.36 -3.81
CA MET A 425 4.22 3.55 -2.75
C MET A 425 4.12 2.14 -3.28
N GLY A 426 4.71 1.18 -2.55
CA GLY A 426 4.69 -0.22 -2.95
C GLY A 426 3.29 -0.79 -2.91
N ASP A 427 2.97 -1.64 -3.87
CA ASP A 427 1.66 -2.26 -4.01
C ASP A 427 1.56 -3.58 -3.21
N TYR A 428 2.69 -4.17 -2.84
CA TYR A 428 2.80 -5.44 -2.10
C TYR A 428 4.12 -5.51 -1.33
N ASP A 429 4.18 -6.33 -0.28
CA ASP A 429 5.34 -6.48 0.61
C ASP A 429 6.45 -7.31 -0.05
N ASP A 430 7.11 -6.71 -1.04
CA ASP A 430 8.25 -7.28 -1.75
C ASP A 430 9.11 -6.18 -2.36
N ALA A 431 10.45 -6.34 -2.34
CA ALA A 431 11.38 -5.36 -2.94
C ALA A 431 11.16 -5.16 -4.44
N ASN A 432 10.60 -6.16 -5.13
CA ASN A 432 10.33 -6.09 -6.56
C ASN A 432 9.38 -4.95 -6.93
N THR A 433 8.41 -4.59 -6.07
CA THR A 433 7.47 -3.47 -6.34
C THR A 433 8.18 -2.13 -6.53
N PHE A 434 9.40 -1.98 -5.99
CA PHE A 434 10.24 -0.80 -6.18
C PHE A 434 11.15 -0.92 -7.40
N LEU A 435 11.72 -2.10 -7.59
CA LEU A 435 12.80 -2.29 -8.56
C LEU A 435 12.28 -2.49 -9.99
N ASP A 436 11.13 -3.11 -10.19
CA ASP A 436 10.54 -3.30 -11.51
C ASP A 436 10.11 -1.99 -12.20
N LEU A 437 10.00 -0.90 -11.45
CA LEU A 437 9.74 0.44 -12.00
C LEU A 437 10.75 0.87 -13.06
N PHE A 438 11.98 0.38 -13.01
CA PHE A 438 13.10 0.86 -13.82
C PHE A 438 13.58 -0.14 -14.86
N VAL A 439 12.86 -1.22 -15.10
CA VAL A 439 13.14 -2.17 -16.19
C VAL A 439 13.18 -1.43 -17.52
N SER A 440 14.21 -1.72 -18.32
CA SER A 440 14.43 -1.09 -19.63
C SER A 440 13.20 -1.25 -20.53
N GLY A 441 12.69 -0.14 -21.07
CA GLY A 441 11.49 -0.13 -21.91
C GLY A 441 10.17 -0.33 -21.15
N GLY A 442 10.19 -0.47 -19.83
CA GLY A 442 8.99 -0.56 -18.99
C GLY A 442 8.21 0.76 -18.95
N GLY A 443 6.88 0.69 -18.93
CA GLY A 443 6.01 1.88 -18.93
C GLY A 443 6.14 2.78 -17.69
N SER A 444 6.66 2.25 -16.58
CA SER A 444 6.92 2.97 -15.33
C SER A 444 8.30 3.60 -15.28
N ASN A 445 9.20 3.28 -16.21
CA ASN A 445 10.59 3.73 -16.25
C ASN A 445 10.71 5.19 -16.71
N THR A 446 10.30 6.11 -15.87
CA THR A 446 10.28 7.55 -16.19
C THR A 446 11.64 8.25 -16.08
N ILE A 447 12.69 7.55 -15.61
CA ILE A 447 14.08 8.04 -15.67
C ILE A 447 14.77 7.68 -16.99
N GLY A 448 14.23 6.72 -17.75
CA GLY A 448 14.83 6.24 -19.00
C GLY A 448 16.06 5.39 -18.80
N LEU A 449 16.13 4.61 -17.71
CA LEU A 449 17.18 3.63 -17.49
C LEU A 449 17.18 2.60 -18.62
N ASN A 450 18.38 2.33 -19.16
CA ASN A 450 18.59 1.27 -20.15
C ASN A 450 19.85 0.48 -19.72
N ASP A 451 19.64 -0.54 -18.90
CA ASP A 451 20.71 -1.31 -18.26
C ASP A 451 20.40 -2.81 -18.29
N ALA A 452 20.97 -3.49 -19.28
CA ALA A 452 20.77 -4.93 -19.47
C ALA A 452 21.24 -5.79 -18.28
N ALA A 453 22.20 -5.32 -17.47
CA ALA A 453 22.64 -6.05 -16.28
C ALA A 453 21.64 -5.90 -15.13
N TYR A 454 20.97 -4.75 -15.02
CA TYR A 454 19.85 -4.53 -14.10
C TYR A 454 18.66 -5.43 -14.48
N ASP A 455 18.27 -5.40 -15.75
CA ASP A 455 17.16 -6.22 -16.25
C ASP A 455 17.40 -7.71 -16.05
N LYS A 456 18.66 -8.16 -16.25
CA LYS A 456 19.07 -9.53 -16.02
C LYS A 456 18.88 -9.95 -14.56
N LEU A 457 19.28 -9.11 -13.60
CA LEU A 457 19.10 -9.36 -12.17
C LEU A 457 17.61 -9.51 -11.82
N LEU A 458 16.73 -8.64 -12.34
CA LEU A 458 15.30 -8.75 -12.09
C LEU A 458 14.70 -10.02 -12.73
N SER A 459 15.14 -10.38 -13.93
CA SER A 459 14.74 -11.63 -14.59
C SER A 459 15.22 -12.87 -13.82
N GLU A 460 16.41 -12.84 -13.22
CA GLU A 460 16.93 -13.91 -12.36
C GLU A 460 16.12 -14.00 -11.07
N ALA A 461 15.82 -12.87 -10.42
CA ALA A 461 14.99 -12.81 -9.22
C ALA A 461 13.57 -13.34 -9.46
N ALA A 462 12.99 -13.09 -10.64
CA ALA A 462 11.67 -13.62 -11.01
C ALA A 462 11.63 -15.14 -11.12
N ARG A 463 12.77 -15.81 -11.30
CA ARG A 463 12.87 -17.29 -11.45
C ARG A 463 13.41 -17.97 -10.20
N GLU A 464 13.96 -17.23 -9.27
CA GLU A 464 14.53 -17.77 -8.02
C GLU A 464 13.40 -18.06 -7.02
N THR A 465 13.29 -19.30 -6.59
CA THR A 465 12.27 -19.77 -5.64
C THR A 465 12.76 -19.76 -4.18
N ASP A 466 14.08 -19.75 -3.95
CA ASP A 466 14.65 -19.57 -2.62
C ASP A 466 14.57 -18.08 -2.23
N GLY A 467 13.76 -17.74 -1.24
CA GLY A 467 13.52 -16.36 -0.82
C GLY A 467 14.78 -15.60 -0.42
N THR A 468 15.74 -16.28 0.25
CA THR A 468 17.02 -15.66 0.66
C THR A 468 17.91 -15.34 -0.54
N LYS A 469 18.02 -16.25 -1.51
CA LYS A 469 18.79 -16.02 -2.72
C LYS A 469 18.13 -14.94 -3.58
N ARG A 470 16.80 -14.97 -3.69
CA ARG A 470 16.01 -13.96 -4.40
C ARG A 470 16.23 -12.58 -3.81
N ALA A 471 16.15 -12.43 -2.48
CA ALA A 471 16.42 -11.17 -1.80
C ALA A 471 17.85 -10.66 -2.08
N ALA A 472 18.84 -11.54 -2.11
CA ALA A 472 20.23 -11.17 -2.44
C ALA A 472 20.38 -10.70 -3.89
N ILE A 473 19.64 -11.30 -4.84
CA ILE A 473 19.65 -10.86 -6.26
C ILE A 473 18.98 -9.47 -6.38
N LEU A 474 17.82 -9.28 -5.74
CA LEU A 474 17.14 -7.97 -5.71
C LEU A 474 18.01 -6.89 -5.07
N GLN A 475 18.75 -7.22 -3.99
CA GLN A 475 19.67 -6.28 -3.37
C GLN A 475 20.83 -5.89 -4.32
N GLN A 476 21.30 -6.79 -5.17
CA GLN A 476 22.28 -6.46 -6.20
C GLN A 476 21.71 -5.50 -7.27
N ALA A 477 20.43 -5.66 -7.62
CA ALA A 477 19.74 -4.73 -8.52
C ALA A 477 19.60 -3.34 -7.86
N GLU A 478 19.18 -3.27 -6.58
CA GLU A 478 19.10 -2.01 -5.83
C GLU A 478 20.49 -1.35 -5.74
N LYS A 479 21.53 -2.14 -5.38
CA LYS A 479 22.91 -1.66 -5.32
C LYS A 479 23.33 -1.01 -6.63
N ARG A 480 23.04 -1.65 -7.76
CA ARG A 480 23.39 -1.13 -9.08
C ARG A 480 22.72 0.22 -9.35
N LEU A 481 21.42 0.33 -9.11
CA LEU A 481 20.64 1.55 -9.28
C LEU A 481 21.18 2.71 -8.41
N ILE A 482 21.54 2.42 -7.16
CA ILE A 482 22.02 3.41 -6.19
C ILE A 482 23.48 3.81 -6.44
N ASP A 483 24.37 2.86 -6.71
CA ASP A 483 25.79 3.16 -6.95
C ASP A 483 26.04 3.89 -8.28
N HIS A 484 25.15 3.71 -9.26
CA HIS A 484 25.19 4.49 -10.51
C HIS A 484 24.52 5.87 -10.37
N HIS A 485 23.91 6.16 -9.21
CA HIS A 485 23.17 7.40 -8.97
C HIS A 485 22.14 7.71 -10.06
N ASP A 486 21.43 6.68 -10.54
CA ASP A 486 20.42 6.84 -11.59
C ASP A 486 19.19 7.62 -11.08
N LEU A 487 19.00 7.63 -9.77
CA LEU A 487 18.06 8.44 -9.02
C LEU A 487 18.62 8.81 -7.64
N VAL A 488 17.93 9.69 -6.92
CA VAL A 488 18.36 10.16 -5.60
C VAL A 488 17.25 9.93 -4.58
N PRO A 489 17.28 8.87 -3.78
CA PRO A 489 16.39 8.71 -2.64
C PRO A 489 16.63 9.85 -1.64
N VAL A 490 15.56 10.38 -1.05
CA VAL A 490 15.65 11.49 -0.09
C VAL A 490 15.12 11.08 1.28
N PHE A 491 13.92 10.50 1.33
CA PHE A 491 13.36 9.97 2.57
C PHE A 491 12.36 8.85 2.30
N PHE A 492 12.21 7.99 3.31
CA PHE A 492 11.14 7.01 3.38
C PHE A 492 9.93 7.63 4.06
N PHE A 493 8.75 7.35 3.50
CA PHE A 493 7.50 7.77 4.11
C PHE A 493 7.23 6.99 5.40
N VAL A 494 6.44 7.59 6.27
CA VAL A 494 5.93 6.97 7.49
C VAL A 494 4.42 7.08 7.55
N SER A 495 3.81 6.08 8.16
CA SER A 495 2.41 6.11 8.57
C SER A 495 2.30 6.67 9.98
N LYS A 496 1.20 7.38 10.27
CA LYS A 496 1.01 8.09 11.53
C LYS A 496 -0.43 7.98 11.97
N HIS A 497 -0.64 7.40 13.16
CA HIS A 497 -1.97 7.19 13.72
C HIS A 497 -2.00 7.55 15.20
N LEU A 498 -3.16 7.97 15.68
CA LEU A 498 -3.50 7.94 17.09
C LEU A 498 -4.37 6.73 17.36
N VAL A 499 -4.00 5.95 18.37
CA VAL A 499 -4.70 4.71 18.76
C VAL A 499 -4.95 4.75 20.26
N LYS A 500 -6.20 4.53 20.69
CA LYS A 500 -6.53 4.48 22.11
C LYS A 500 -5.86 3.30 22.80
N PRO A 501 -5.31 3.46 24.03
CA PRO A 501 -4.56 2.41 24.72
C PRO A 501 -5.31 1.10 24.94
N TYR A 502 -6.66 1.14 24.94
CA TYR A 502 -7.53 -0.02 25.08
C TYR A 502 -7.79 -0.76 23.75
N VAL A 503 -7.31 -0.22 22.61
CA VAL A 503 -7.33 -0.92 21.31
C VAL A 503 -6.14 -1.85 21.25
N LYS A 504 -6.39 -3.14 21.06
CA LYS A 504 -5.36 -4.21 21.03
C LYS A 504 -5.52 -5.07 19.79
N GLY A 505 -4.52 -5.92 19.51
CA GLY A 505 -4.57 -6.91 18.44
C GLY A 505 -4.13 -6.40 17.07
N TYR A 506 -3.56 -5.20 16.99
CA TYR A 506 -2.89 -4.71 15.79
C TYR A 506 -1.37 -4.78 15.95
N GLU A 507 -0.67 -4.83 14.84
CA GLU A 507 0.78 -4.74 14.75
C GLU A 507 1.16 -3.64 13.75
N GLU A 508 2.22 -2.90 14.04
CA GLU A 508 2.75 -1.92 13.09
C GLU A 508 3.37 -2.65 11.89
N ASN A 509 2.99 -2.24 10.69
CA ASN A 509 3.44 -2.88 9.46
C ASN A 509 3.63 -1.88 8.32
N VAL A 510 4.52 -2.21 7.38
CA VAL A 510 4.87 -1.34 6.26
C VAL A 510 3.76 -1.15 5.25
N MET A 511 2.80 -2.09 5.20
CA MET A 511 1.65 -2.03 4.29
C MET A 511 0.59 -1.04 4.74
N ASN A 512 0.61 -0.62 6.01
CA ASN A 512 -0.43 0.23 6.60
C ASN A 512 -1.82 -0.44 6.58
N HIS A 513 -1.82 -1.79 6.76
CA HIS A 513 -3.02 -2.61 6.72
C HIS A 513 -3.38 -3.09 8.12
N TRP A 514 -4.59 -2.79 8.58
CA TRP A 514 -5.10 -3.23 9.88
C TRP A 514 -6.53 -3.75 9.73
N PRO A 515 -6.69 -5.02 9.34
CA PRO A 515 -7.99 -5.67 9.30
C PRO A 515 -8.65 -5.69 10.68
N SER A 516 -9.89 -5.23 10.76
CA SER A 516 -10.59 -5.10 12.04
C SER A 516 -10.86 -6.43 12.73
N LYS A 517 -10.77 -7.55 12.02
CA LYS A 517 -10.94 -8.92 12.57
C LYS A 517 -9.94 -9.27 13.68
N TYR A 518 -8.76 -8.61 13.73
CA TYR A 518 -7.75 -8.82 14.76
C TYR A 518 -7.89 -7.86 15.94
N ILE A 519 -8.65 -6.78 15.78
CA ILE A 519 -8.80 -5.75 16.81
C ILE A 519 -9.64 -6.25 18.00
N ARG A 520 -9.20 -5.88 19.20
CA ARG A 520 -9.91 -6.08 20.47
C ARG A 520 -10.01 -4.77 21.21
N ILE A 521 -11.12 -4.56 21.91
CA ILE A 521 -11.37 -3.39 22.77
C ILE A 521 -11.32 -3.84 24.22
N GLU A 522 -10.23 -3.54 24.91
CA GLU A 522 -9.98 -3.92 26.29
C GLU A 522 -10.06 -2.68 27.20
N LYS A 523 -11.27 -2.15 27.42
CA LYS A 523 -11.49 -1.04 28.37
C LYS A 523 -11.43 -1.58 29.79
N GLU A 524 -10.61 -0.95 30.64
CA GLU A 524 -10.65 -1.21 32.10
C GLU A 524 -12.09 -0.98 32.59
N GLN A 525 -12.62 -1.95 33.35
CA GLN A 525 -13.94 -1.88 33.95
C GLN A 525 -13.99 -0.89 35.11
#